data_ca7d3485f615177348c72621e628405c
#
_entry.id   ca7d3485f615177348c72621e628405c
#
_cell.length_a   1.000
_cell.length_b   1.000
_cell.length_c   1.000
_cell.angle_alpha   90.00
_cell.angle_beta   90.00
_cell.angle_gamma   90.00
#
_symmetry.space_group_name_H-M   'P 1'
#
loop_
_entity.id
_entity.type
_entity.pdbx_description
1 polymer ?
#
loop_
_entity_poly.entity_id
_entity_poly.type
_entity_poly.pdbx_seq_one_letter_code
_entity_poly.pdbx_strand_id
1 'polypeptide(L)'
;MSIELRHLRYFLAVADTLHFGQAAERLGMSQPPLSQQIRQLEELIGARLFVRSHRRVQLTPAGQLLQERARAIVQQVEAAVDEVQRAQRGEQGELHIGLTRATPLSPQIPRSILQYRQRFPQVRLQLSEMNTLQQIDALLDGSLDVGIIRKRTLPPELVAHSLFVDPLALIVHADHPALHRLSKQGTLSLRDFAQEPFVAFRRSAGAGIHDHMIALCAAAGFTPRIVQEAGEASTLISLAAAGLGAAILPSSCDHIRVEGARFVALADAGAHSEVQLAWRREGVTPLIRNFATLLREAFAEG
;
A
#
# COMPACT_ATOMS: atom_id res chain seq x y z
N MET A 1 16.57 27.13 37.26
CA MET A 1 15.70 25.92 37.31
C MET A 1 14.57 26.08 36.31
N SER A 2 14.17 25.02 35.63
CA SER A 2 13.12 25.07 34.60
C SER A 2 11.86 24.33 35.05
N ILE A 3 10.69 24.76 34.57
CA ILE A 3 9.45 24.05 34.79
C ILE A 3 9.52 22.72 33.98
N GLU A 4 9.19 21.62 34.63
CA GLU A 4 9.17 20.28 34.02
C GLU A 4 7.73 19.78 33.90
N LEU A 5 7.49 18.85 32.96
CA LEU A 5 6.17 18.27 32.70
C LEU A 5 5.57 17.63 33.98
N ARG A 6 6.41 17.05 34.84
CA ARG A 6 5.93 16.49 36.11
C ARG A 6 5.29 17.53 37.02
N HIS A 7 5.81 18.79 37.05
CA HIS A 7 5.21 19.86 37.82
C HIS A 7 3.79 20.17 37.32
N LEU A 8 3.58 20.19 36.03
CA LEU A 8 2.23 20.39 35.42
C LEU A 8 1.28 19.27 35.78
N ARG A 9 1.74 18.01 35.70
CA ARG A 9 0.93 16.82 36.08
C ARG A 9 0.56 16.86 37.56
N TYR A 10 1.49 17.20 38.46
CA TYR A 10 1.23 17.32 39.89
C TYR A 10 0.25 18.46 40.18
N PHE A 11 0.42 19.58 39.50
CA PHE A 11 -0.49 20.72 39.63
C PHE A 11 -1.92 20.34 39.18
N LEU A 12 -2.07 19.70 38.03
CA LEU A 12 -3.36 19.23 37.51
C LEU A 12 -4.04 18.24 38.45
N ALA A 13 -3.29 17.30 39.04
CA ALA A 13 -3.84 16.34 39.99
C ALA A 13 -4.43 17.04 41.24
N VAL A 14 -3.75 18.09 41.73
CA VAL A 14 -4.27 18.90 42.87
C VAL A 14 -5.43 19.78 42.41
N ALA A 15 -5.36 20.37 41.23
CA ALA A 15 -6.41 21.22 40.65
C ALA A 15 -7.73 20.49 40.42
N ASP A 16 -7.63 19.21 40.01
CA ASP A 16 -8.83 18.36 39.71
C ASP A 16 -9.46 17.82 40.99
N THR A 17 -8.68 17.55 42.03
CA THR A 17 -9.22 17.00 43.28
C THR A 17 -9.53 18.07 44.33
N LEU A 18 -8.92 19.25 44.23
CA LEU A 18 -8.92 20.31 45.23
C LEU A 18 -8.54 19.80 46.63
N HIS A 19 -7.76 18.71 46.66
CA HIS A 19 -7.35 18.02 47.90
C HIS A 19 -5.98 17.37 47.74
N PHE A 20 -4.96 17.87 48.43
CA PHE A 20 -3.57 17.38 48.30
C PHE A 20 -3.40 15.90 48.66
N GLY A 21 -4.12 15.39 49.65
CA GLY A 21 -4.05 13.96 50.03
C GLY A 21 -4.59 13.04 48.92
N GLN A 22 -5.75 13.36 48.38
CA GLN A 22 -6.33 12.60 47.28
C GLN A 22 -5.50 12.69 45.97
N ALA A 23 -4.95 13.87 45.70
CA ALA A 23 -4.03 14.04 44.58
C ALA A 23 -2.76 13.19 44.74
N ALA A 24 -2.17 13.19 45.93
CA ALA A 24 -1.00 12.36 46.22
C ALA A 24 -1.29 10.87 46.07
N GLU A 25 -2.41 10.42 46.59
CA GLU A 25 -2.88 9.03 46.44
C GLU A 25 -3.04 8.64 44.98
N ARG A 26 -3.69 9.48 44.14
CA ARG A 26 -3.80 9.26 42.67
C ARG A 26 -2.45 9.20 41.96
N LEU A 27 -1.47 9.93 42.46
CA LEU A 27 -0.12 9.97 41.92
C LEU A 27 0.81 8.87 42.48
N GLY A 28 0.31 8.00 43.38
CA GLY A 28 1.09 6.94 44.01
C GLY A 28 2.23 7.48 44.91
N MET A 29 2.05 8.67 45.53
CA MET A 29 3.05 9.30 46.37
C MET A 29 2.45 9.82 47.69
N SER A 30 3.30 10.18 48.63
CA SER A 30 2.84 10.83 49.88
C SER A 30 2.60 12.35 49.69
N GLN A 31 1.72 12.92 50.51
CA GLN A 31 1.34 14.34 50.41
C GLN A 31 2.50 15.35 50.61
N PRO A 32 3.48 15.15 51.52
CA PRO A 32 4.54 16.15 51.75
C PRO A 32 5.37 16.45 50.49
N PRO A 33 5.90 15.46 49.72
CA PRO A 33 6.64 15.75 48.49
C PRO A 33 5.77 16.42 47.43
N LEU A 34 4.49 16.05 47.30
CA LEU A 34 3.58 16.73 46.36
C LEU A 34 3.43 18.22 46.70
N SER A 35 3.21 18.51 47.99
CA SER A 35 3.10 19.90 48.49
C SER A 35 4.38 20.70 48.25
N GLN A 36 5.55 20.08 48.37
CA GLN A 36 6.83 20.71 48.06
C GLN A 36 6.97 21.01 46.55
N GLN A 37 6.61 20.08 45.69
CA GLN A 37 6.66 20.27 44.23
C GLN A 37 5.71 21.38 43.76
N ILE A 38 4.53 21.49 44.36
CA ILE A 38 3.61 22.59 44.04
C ILE A 38 4.19 23.94 44.51
N ARG A 39 4.79 24.04 45.71
CA ARG A 39 5.46 25.26 46.15
C ARG A 39 6.59 25.66 45.21
N GLN A 40 7.42 24.70 44.83
CA GLN A 40 8.50 24.92 43.86
C GLN A 40 7.96 25.44 42.50
N LEU A 41 6.85 24.89 42.01
CA LEU A 41 6.19 25.39 40.80
C LEU A 41 5.70 26.84 40.98
N GLU A 42 5.05 27.16 42.11
CA GLU A 42 4.60 28.52 42.44
C GLU A 42 5.78 29.51 42.49
N GLU A 43 6.93 29.11 43.06
CA GLU A 43 8.16 29.90 43.10
C GLU A 43 8.75 30.11 41.69
N LEU A 44 8.80 29.07 40.88
CA LEU A 44 9.29 29.15 39.49
C LEU A 44 8.43 30.06 38.60
N ILE A 45 7.12 30.07 38.81
CA ILE A 45 6.18 30.93 38.09
C ILE A 45 6.13 32.35 38.69
N GLY A 46 6.47 32.51 39.94
CA GLY A 46 6.34 33.77 40.65
C GLY A 46 4.90 34.12 41.05
N ALA A 47 4.02 33.13 41.10
CA ALA A 47 2.60 33.33 41.40
C ALA A 47 2.03 32.18 42.24
N ARG A 48 1.15 32.51 43.19
CA ARG A 48 0.36 31.51 43.91
C ARG A 48 -0.69 30.92 43.00
N LEU A 49 -0.76 29.60 42.94
CA LEU A 49 -1.71 28.84 42.12
C LEU A 49 -2.91 28.35 42.94
N PHE A 50 -2.70 28.14 44.24
CA PHE A 50 -3.74 27.69 45.16
C PHE A 50 -3.89 28.66 46.37
N VAL A 51 -5.13 28.90 46.75
CA VAL A 51 -5.50 29.46 48.05
C VAL A 51 -5.72 28.28 48.99
N ARG A 52 -4.96 28.24 50.11
CA ARG A 52 -5.04 27.22 51.15
C ARG A 52 -5.65 27.84 52.42
N SER A 53 -6.87 27.46 52.74
CA SER A 53 -7.50 27.75 54.01
C SER A 53 -7.57 26.46 54.86
N HIS A 54 -7.83 26.60 56.17
CA HIS A 54 -7.86 25.46 57.11
C HIS A 54 -8.84 24.33 56.71
N ARG A 55 -9.75 24.58 55.74
CA ARG A 55 -10.78 23.62 55.34
C ARG A 55 -10.97 23.46 53.84
N ARG A 56 -10.30 24.25 52.99
CA ARG A 56 -10.53 24.20 51.50
C ARG A 56 -9.27 24.62 50.75
N VAL A 57 -9.03 23.90 49.64
CA VAL A 57 -8.09 24.25 48.60
C VAL A 57 -8.89 24.78 47.41
N GLN A 58 -8.53 25.93 46.87
CA GLN A 58 -9.16 26.55 45.71
C GLN A 58 -8.10 27.07 44.77
N LEU A 59 -8.39 27.11 43.48
CA LEU A 59 -7.51 27.73 42.50
C LEU A 59 -7.57 29.27 42.61
N THR A 60 -6.42 29.92 42.49
CA THR A 60 -6.34 31.36 42.21
C THR A 60 -6.71 31.64 40.74
N PRO A 61 -6.92 32.91 40.35
CA PRO A 61 -7.06 33.24 38.90
C PRO A 61 -5.86 32.78 38.07
N ALA A 62 -4.63 32.90 38.61
CA ALA A 62 -3.41 32.36 37.97
C ALA A 62 -3.44 30.82 37.88
N GLY A 63 -3.95 30.15 38.93
CA GLY A 63 -4.14 28.69 38.91
C GLY A 63 -5.16 28.24 37.88
N GLN A 64 -6.27 28.96 37.74
CA GLN A 64 -7.26 28.64 36.70
C GLN A 64 -6.66 28.76 35.29
N LEU A 65 -5.96 29.87 35.01
CA LEU A 65 -5.26 30.04 33.74
C LEU A 65 -4.23 28.93 33.49
N LEU A 66 -3.44 28.60 34.50
CA LEU A 66 -2.45 27.52 34.38
C LEU A 66 -3.14 26.15 34.14
N GLN A 67 -4.27 25.90 34.78
CA GLN A 67 -5.00 24.62 34.60
C GLN A 67 -5.37 24.37 33.13
N GLU A 68 -5.91 25.37 32.47
CA GLU A 68 -6.23 25.26 31.04
C GLU A 68 -4.99 25.01 30.17
N ARG A 69 -3.94 25.81 30.39
CA ARG A 69 -2.68 25.72 29.66
C ARG A 69 -1.92 24.42 29.94
N ALA A 70 -1.86 23.98 31.17
CA ALA A 70 -1.19 22.75 31.57
C ALA A 70 -1.89 21.52 30.99
N ARG A 71 -3.22 21.49 30.95
CA ARG A 71 -3.96 20.39 30.25
C ARG A 71 -3.60 20.31 28.78
N ALA A 72 -3.60 21.44 28.08
CA ALA A 72 -3.24 21.47 26.66
C ALA A 72 -1.79 20.97 26.42
N ILE A 73 -0.83 21.41 27.27
CA ILE A 73 0.58 20.99 27.16
C ILE A 73 0.72 19.48 27.40
N VAL A 74 0.10 18.95 28.45
CA VAL A 74 0.17 17.51 28.78
C VAL A 74 -0.44 16.68 27.64
N GLN A 75 -1.61 17.08 27.13
CA GLN A 75 -2.25 16.43 26.00
C GLN A 75 -1.40 16.46 24.71
N GLN A 76 -0.73 17.59 24.44
CA GLN A 76 0.17 17.70 23.28
C GLN A 76 1.36 16.74 23.40
N VAL A 77 1.95 16.60 24.59
CA VAL A 77 3.06 15.65 24.81
C VAL A 77 2.57 14.20 24.62
N GLU A 78 1.41 13.85 25.17
CA GLU A 78 0.84 12.53 25.02
C GLU A 78 0.53 12.22 23.53
N ALA A 79 -0.06 13.17 22.81
CA ALA A 79 -0.31 13.05 21.38
C ALA A 79 0.98 12.87 20.57
N ALA A 80 2.05 13.61 20.89
CA ALA A 80 3.33 13.48 20.23
C ALA A 80 3.97 12.08 20.46
N VAL A 81 3.88 11.55 21.68
CA VAL A 81 4.36 10.20 22.01
C VAL A 81 3.58 9.15 21.22
N ASP A 82 2.25 9.27 21.19
CA ASP A 82 1.37 8.37 20.44
C ASP A 82 1.67 8.41 18.93
N GLU A 83 1.94 9.60 18.39
CA GLU A 83 2.30 9.78 16.99
C GLU A 83 3.60 9.04 16.64
N VAL A 84 4.64 9.22 17.45
CA VAL A 84 5.92 8.51 17.29
C VAL A 84 5.73 6.99 17.37
N GLN A 85 4.92 6.52 18.30
CA GLN A 85 4.62 5.09 18.43
C GLN A 85 3.85 4.54 17.23
N ARG A 86 2.88 5.29 16.69
CA ARG A 86 2.16 4.90 15.45
C ARG A 86 3.10 4.84 14.26
N ALA A 87 3.98 5.84 14.10
CA ALA A 87 5.00 5.82 13.04
C ALA A 87 5.91 4.58 13.16
N GLN A 88 6.36 4.23 14.37
CA GLN A 88 7.16 3.04 14.63
C GLN A 88 6.43 1.72 14.30
N ARG A 89 5.10 1.68 14.41
CA ARG A 89 4.28 0.51 14.01
C ARG A 89 3.89 0.53 12.54
N GLY A 90 4.25 1.58 11.78
CA GLY A 90 3.83 1.74 10.38
C GLY A 90 2.34 2.01 10.22
N GLU A 91 1.75 2.67 11.19
CA GLU A 91 0.34 3.08 11.19
C GLU A 91 0.15 4.53 10.70
N GLN A 92 1.27 5.23 10.44
CA GLN A 92 1.32 6.59 9.94
C GLN A 92 2.52 6.77 9.01
N GLY A 93 2.38 7.60 7.98
CA GLY A 93 3.42 7.91 7.00
C GLY A 93 2.92 7.84 5.57
N GLU A 94 3.84 7.70 4.64
CA GLU A 94 3.56 7.62 3.20
C GLU A 94 4.18 6.35 2.64
N LEU A 95 3.45 5.65 1.74
CA LEU A 95 3.89 4.42 1.08
C LEU A 95 3.67 4.56 -0.43
N HIS A 96 4.77 4.50 -1.18
CA HIS A 96 4.79 4.60 -2.64
C HIS A 96 4.72 3.20 -3.26
N ILE A 97 3.66 2.94 -4.03
CA ILE A 97 3.34 1.63 -4.60
C ILE A 97 3.31 1.72 -6.11
N GLY A 98 4.14 0.93 -6.78
CA GLY A 98 4.12 0.74 -8.22
C GLY A 98 3.14 -0.35 -8.64
N LEU A 99 2.38 -0.08 -9.68
CA LEU A 99 1.45 -1.03 -10.31
C LEU A 99 1.74 -1.12 -11.80
N THR A 100 1.70 -2.33 -12.39
CA THR A 100 1.60 -2.42 -13.85
C THR A 100 0.17 -2.12 -14.28
N ARG A 101 -0.03 -1.68 -15.52
CA ARG A 101 -1.35 -1.27 -16.04
C ARG A 101 -2.42 -2.37 -15.97
N ALA A 102 -2.04 -3.64 -16.08
CA ALA A 102 -2.97 -4.76 -16.00
C ALA A 102 -3.23 -5.24 -14.57
N THR A 103 -2.31 -4.96 -13.62
CA THR A 103 -2.41 -5.47 -12.25
C THR A 103 -3.69 -5.02 -11.51
N PRO A 104 -4.15 -3.75 -11.64
CA PRO A 104 -5.40 -3.31 -11.02
C PRO A 104 -6.66 -3.99 -11.56
N LEU A 105 -6.58 -4.66 -12.72
CA LEU A 105 -7.70 -5.43 -13.29
C LEU A 105 -7.94 -6.75 -12.56
N SER A 106 -6.96 -7.23 -11.78
CA SER A 106 -7.17 -8.33 -10.84
C SER A 106 -7.92 -7.80 -9.61
N PRO A 107 -9.16 -8.28 -9.32
CA PRO A 107 -10.02 -7.68 -8.28
C PRO A 107 -9.41 -7.70 -6.88
N GLN A 108 -8.51 -8.65 -6.60
CA GLN A 108 -7.84 -8.77 -5.30
C GLN A 108 -6.92 -7.57 -5.01
N ILE A 109 -6.28 -6.98 -6.02
CA ILE A 109 -5.36 -5.83 -5.82
C ILE A 109 -6.09 -4.59 -5.30
N PRO A 110 -7.12 -4.06 -5.97
CA PRO A 110 -7.88 -2.93 -5.44
C PRO A 110 -8.53 -3.21 -4.08
N ARG A 111 -9.01 -4.44 -3.85
CA ARG A 111 -9.57 -4.86 -2.56
C ARG A 111 -8.53 -4.81 -1.44
N SER A 112 -7.33 -5.31 -1.68
CA SER A 112 -6.23 -5.27 -0.71
C SER A 112 -5.78 -3.83 -0.41
N ILE A 113 -5.76 -2.96 -1.42
CA ILE A 113 -5.47 -1.53 -1.23
C ILE A 113 -6.55 -0.87 -0.35
N LEU A 114 -7.83 -1.19 -0.59
CA LEU A 114 -8.94 -0.70 0.24
C LEU A 114 -8.82 -1.20 1.68
N GLN A 115 -8.58 -2.50 1.89
CA GLN A 115 -8.39 -3.09 3.22
C GLN A 115 -7.21 -2.44 3.96
N TYR A 116 -6.10 -2.20 3.27
CA TYR A 116 -4.96 -1.51 3.87
C TYR A 116 -5.31 -0.09 4.34
N ARG A 117 -6.01 0.69 3.51
CA ARG A 117 -6.48 2.04 3.87
C ARG A 117 -7.44 2.04 5.06
N GLN A 118 -8.31 1.03 5.16
CA GLN A 118 -9.23 0.89 6.29
C GLN A 118 -8.50 0.52 7.58
N ARG A 119 -7.49 -0.35 7.49
CA ARG A 119 -6.70 -0.79 8.65
C ARG A 119 -5.70 0.26 9.12
N PHE A 120 -5.16 1.07 8.19
CA PHE A 120 -4.14 2.09 8.46
C PHE A 120 -4.58 3.45 7.88
N PRO A 121 -5.61 4.10 8.45
CA PRO A 121 -6.21 5.30 7.86
C PRO A 121 -5.30 6.53 7.84
N GLN A 122 -4.22 6.54 8.64
CA GLN A 122 -3.23 7.62 8.68
C GLN A 122 -2.03 7.36 7.76
N VAL A 123 -2.01 6.25 7.03
CA VAL A 123 -1.01 5.99 5.99
C VAL A 123 -1.52 6.53 4.66
N ARG A 124 -0.76 7.42 4.05
CA ARG A 124 -1.01 7.92 2.71
C ARG A 124 -0.44 6.97 1.68
N LEU A 125 -1.29 6.40 0.82
CA LEU A 125 -0.84 5.58 -0.30
C LEU A 125 -0.68 6.43 -1.55
N GLN A 126 0.50 6.38 -2.16
CA GLN A 126 0.81 6.94 -3.47
C GLN A 126 0.90 5.80 -4.49
N LEU A 127 -0.03 5.76 -5.43
CA LEU A 127 -0.07 4.74 -6.47
C LEU A 127 0.50 5.31 -7.77
N SER A 128 1.46 4.61 -8.38
CA SER A 128 2.09 5.00 -9.64
C SER A 128 2.01 3.87 -10.66
N GLU A 129 1.49 4.17 -11.85
CA GLU A 129 1.48 3.22 -12.96
C GLU A 129 2.83 3.23 -13.68
N MET A 130 3.52 2.09 -13.63
CA MET A 130 4.86 1.90 -14.20
C MET A 130 4.97 0.50 -14.78
N ASN A 131 5.72 0.33 -15.86
CA ASN A 131 6.10 -1.01 -16.29
C ASN A 131 7.10 -1.66 -15.31
N THR A 132 7.31 -2.97 -15.40
CA THR A 132 8.17 -3.72 -14.47
C THR A 132 9.61 -3.16 -14.41
N LEU A 133 10.19 -2.72 -15.53
CA LEU A 133 11.54 -2.17 -15.55
C LEU A 133 11.61 -0.83 -14.82
N GLN A 134 10.67 0.06 -15.10
CA GLN A 134 10.57 1.34 -14.40
C GLN A 134 10.37 1.15 -12.90
N GLN A 135 9.58 0.15 -12.48
CA GLN A 135 9.41 -0.16 -11.06
C GLN A 135 10.72 -0.67 -10.43
N ILE A 136 11.49 -1.49 -11.15
CA ILE A 136 12.79 -1.98 -10.68
C ILE A 136 13.74 -0.79 -10.45
N ASP A 137 13.84 0.12 -11.41
CA ASP A 137 14.70 1.31 -11.30
C ASP A 137 14.24 2.20 -10.14
N ALA A 138 12.94 2.46 -10.00
CA ALA A 138 12.36 3.26 -8.92
C ALA A 138 12.48 2.61 -7.52
N LEU A 139 12.48 1.28 -7.45
CA LEU A 139 12.78 0.56 -6.21
C LEU A 139 14.25 0.72 -5.82
N LEU A 140 15.17 0.66 -6.78
CA LEU A 140 16.62 0.79 -6.54
C LEU A 140 16.99 2.21 -6.11
N ASP A 141 16.43 3.24 -6.75
CA ASP A 141 16.70 4.64 -6.42
C ASP A 141 15.94 5.14 -5.18
N GLY A 142 14.95 4.36 -4.69
CA GLY A 142 14.20 4.68 -3.48
C GLY A 142 12.99 5.58 -3.69
N SER A 143 12.64 5.95 -4.91
CA SER A 143 11.42 6.70 -5.23
C SER A 143 10.16 5.83 -5.13
N LEU A 144 10.32 4.50 -5.08
CA LEU A 144 9.26 3.53 -4.86
C LEU A 144 9.61 2.65 -3.65
N ASP A 145 8.62 2.37 -2.80
CA ASP A 145 8.78 1.49 -1.65
C ASP A 145 8.46 0.04 -1.99
N VAL A 146 7.40 -0.18 -2.75
CA VAL A 146 6.87 -1.50 -3.11
C VAL A 146 6.43 -1.49 -4.58
N GLY A 147 6.79 -2.53 -5.31
CA GLY A 147 6.37 -2.74 -6.70
C GLY A 147 5.53 -4.01 -6.85
N ILE A 148 4.38 -3.91 -7.55
CA ILE A 148 3.62 -5.08 -8.00
C ILE A 148 3.99 -5.31 -9.46
N ILE A 149 4.90 -6.25 -9.67
CA ILE A 149 5.61 -6.48 -10.93
C ILE A 149 5.24 -7.82 -11.56
N ARG A 150 5.47 -7.97 -12.86
CA ARG A 150 5.49 -9.27 -13.51
C ARG A 150 6.85 -9.95 -13.26
N LYS A 151 6.81 -11.27 -13.02
CA LYS A 151 8.01 -12.07 -12.72
C LYS A 151 9.13 -11.81 -13.71
N ARG A 152 10.30 -11.54 -13.15
CA ARG A 152 11.53 -11.29 -13.89
C ARG A 152 12.75 -11.59 -12.98
N THR A 153 13.91 -11.80 -13.60
CA THR A 153 15.19 -11.79 -12.86
C THR A 153 15.41 -10.40 -12.28
N LEU A 154 15.60 -10.34 -10.97
CA LEU A 154 15.78 -9.09 -10.21
C LEU A 154 17.26 -8.90 -9.86
N PRO A 155 17.70 -7.65 -9.70
CA PRO A 155 18.96 -7.31 -9.05
C PRO A 155 19.00 -7.87 -7.60
N PRO A 156 20.20 -8.19 -7.06
CA PRO A 156 20.35 -8.80 -5.73
C PRO A 156 19.88 -7.90 -4.58
N GLU A 157 19.82 -6.59 -4.80
CA GLU A 157 19.31 -5.57 -3.87
C GLU A 157 17.79 -5.67 -3.64
N LEU A 158 17.08 -6.30 -4.57
CA LEU A 158 15.63 -6.48 -4.49
C LEU A 158 15.27 -7.89 -4.04
N VAL A 159 14.10 -8.00 -3.41
CA VAL A 159 13.44 -9.27 -3.12
C VAL A 159 12.04 -9.21 -3.72
N ALA A 160 11.53 -10.38 -4.13
CA ALA A 160 10.15 -10.50 -4.60
C ALA A 160 9.50 -11.76 -4.02
N HIS A 161 8.20 -11.65 -3.78
CA HIS A 161 7.35 -12.76 -3.36
C HIS A 161 6.21 -12.92 -4.37
N SER A 162 5.94 -14.17 -4.76
CA SER A 162 4.80 -14.49 -5.62
C SER A 162 3.49 -14.11 -4.94
N LEU A 163 2.61 -13.42 -5.65
CA LEU A 163 1.25 -13.13 -5.22
C LEU A 163 0.27 -14.09 -5.88
N PHE A 164 0.26 -14.13 -7.20
CA PHE A 164 -0.62 -15.00 -7.96
C PHE A 164 -0.10 -15.25 -9.37
N VAL A 165 -0.65 -16.28 -10.00
CA VAL A 165 -0.43 -16.61 -11.40
C VAL A 165 -1.62 -16.10 -12.21
N ASP A 166 -1.36 -15.24 -13.20
CA ASP A 166 -2.36 -14.69 -14.12
C ASP A 166 -2.24 -15.42 -15.46
N PRO A 167 -3.21 -16.27 -15.83
CA PRO A 167 -3.18 -16.95 -17.12
C PRO A 167 -3.15 -15.93 -18.25
N LEU A 168 -2.55 -16.30 -19.37
CA LEU A 168 -2.63 -15.52 -20.60
C LEU A 168 -3.77 -16.05 -21.48
N ALA A 169 -4.51 -15.12 -22.06
CA ALA A 169 -5.59 -15.39 -22.98
C ALA A 169 -5.23 -14.86 -24.37
N LEU A 170 -5.71 -15.57 -25.38
CA LEU A 170 -5.75 -15.09 -26.75
C LEU A 170 -7.01 -14.26 -26.94
N ILE A 171 -6.88 -13.09 -27.56
CA ILE A 171 -8.00 -12.21 -27.89
C ILE A 171 -8.11 -12.15 -29.39
N VAL A 172 -9.31 -12.44 -29.91
CA VAL A 172 -9.64 -12.44 -31.32
C VAL A 172 -10.99 -11.78 -31.57
N HIS A 173 -11.32 -11.51 -32.83
CA HIS A 173 -12.68 -11.13 -33.23
C HIS A 173 -13.69 -12.23 -32.86
N ALA A 174 -14.89 -11.85 -32.44
CA ALA A 174 -15.92 -12.78 -31.97
C ALA A 174 -16.33 -13.86 -33.04
N ASP A 175 -16.21 -13.55 -34.33
CA ASP A 175 -16.49 -14.45 -35.42
C ASP A 175 -15.21 -15.07 -36.04
N HIS A 176 -14.08 -15.05 -35.31
CA HIS A 176 -12.83 -15.57 -35.83
C HIS A 176 -12.92 -17.07 -36.14
N PRO A 177 -12.51 -17.54 -37.35
CA PRO A 177 -12.69 -18.95 -37.79
C PRO A 177 -12.04 -19.96 -36.82
N ALA A 178 -10.95 -19.61 -36.14
CA ALA A 178 -10.30 -20.50 -35.20
C ALA A 178 -11.19 -20.88 -33.99
N LEU A 179 -12.26 -20.13 -33.71
CA LEU A 179 -13.20 -20.45 -32.62
C LEU A 179 -13.95 -21.78 -32.87
N HIS A 180 -14.05 -22.22 -34.10
CA HIS A 180 -14.60 -23.56 -34.44
C HIS A 180 -13.65 -24.70 -34.03
N ARG A 181 -12.39 -24.40 -33.67
CA ARG A 181 -11.37 -25.38 -33.25
C ARG A 181 -11.19 -25.45 -31.74
N LEU A 182 -12.06 -24.77 -30.98
CA LEU A 182 -12.01 -24.82 -29.51
C LEU A 182 -12.01 -26.28 -29.03
N SER A 183 -11.08 -26.59 -28.14
CA SER A 183 -11.06 -27.87 -27.44
C SER A 183 -12.33 -28.07 -26.59
N LYS A 184 -12.55 -29.30 -26.11
CA LYS A 184 -13.63 -29.57 -25.14
C LYS A 184 -13.52 -28.72 -23.84
N GLN A 185 -12.30 -28.27 -23.51
CA GLN A 185 -12.04 -27.39 -22.37
C GLN A 185 -12.18 -25.89 -22.73
N GLY A 186 -12.51 -25.55 -23.98
CA GLY A 186 -12.66 -24.16 -24.42
C GLY A 186 -11.33 -23.44 -24.67
N THR A 187 -10.26 -24.19 -24.98
CA THR A 187 -8.91 -23.64 -25.21
C THR A 187 -8.53 -23.69 -26.68
N LEU A 188 -7.60 -22.83 -27.11
CA LEU A 188 -6.94 -22.85 -28.42
C LEU A 188 -5.43 -23.03 -28.24
N SER A 189 -4.76 -23.60 -29.29
CA SER A 189 -3.30 -23.63 -29.33
C SER A 189 -2.75 -22.48 -30.17
N LEU A 190 -1.67 -21.87 -29.74
CA LEU A 190 -0.97 -20.82 -30.50
C LEU A 190 -0.50 -21.29 -31.88
N ARG A 191 -0.22 -22.58 -32.03
CA ARG A 191 0.14 -23.17 -33.32
C ARG A 191 -0.92 -22.91 -34.40
N ASP A 192 -2.20 -22.84 -34.03
CA ASP A 192 -3.30 -22.56 -34.96
C ASP A 192 -3.26 -21.13 -35.52
N PHE A 193 -2.46 -20.26 -34.89
CA PHE A 193 -2.30 -18.84 -35.22
C PHE A 193 -0.96 -18.51 -35.88
N ALA A 194 -0.17 -19.52 -36.30
CA ALA A 194 1.15 -19.32 -36.90
C ALA A 194 1.14 -18.43 -38.16
N GLN A 195 0.03 -18.38 -38.89
CA GLN A 195 -0.13 -17.54 -40.10
C GLN A 195 -0.97 -16.29 -39.86
N GLU A 196 -1.55 -16.15 -38.69
CA GLU A 196 -2.40 -15.01 -38.35
C GLU A 196 -1.59 -13.75 -38.01
N PRO A 197 -2.13 -12.55 -38.31
CA PRO A 197 -1.53 -11.32 -37.83
C PRO A 197 -1.69 -11.16 -36.29
N PHE A 198 -0.71 -10.54 -35.66
CA PHE A 198 -0.77 -10.21 -34.25
C PHE A 198 -0.74 -8.69 -34.00
N VAL A 199 -1.49 -8.27 -33.00
CA VAL A 199 -1.35 -6.95 -32.39
C VAL A 199 -0.70 -7.12 -31.01
N ALA A 200 0.30 -6.31 -30.67
CA ALA A 200 1.15 -6.54 -29.51
C ALA A 200 1.40 -5.27 -28.70
N PHE A 201 1.76 -5.43 -27.44
CA PHE A 201 2.32 -4.32 -26.69
C PHE A 201 3.61 -3.82 -27.36
N ARG A 202 3.75 -2.50 -27.44
CA ARG A 202 5.04 -1.88 -27.74
C ARG A 202 6.04 -2.29 -26.64
N ARG A 203 7.22 -2.74 -27.03
CA ARG A 203 8.21 -3.25 -26.07
C ARG A 203 8.54 -2.26 -24.96
N SER A 204 8.59 -0.96 -25.26
CA SER A 204 8.81 0.11 -24.24
C SER A 204 7.67 0.26 -23.24
N ALA A 205 6.45 -0.11 -23.58
CA ALA A 205 5.28 0.01 -22.72
C ALA A 205 5.00 -1.27 -21.89
N GLY A 206 5.33 -2.45 -22.43
CA GLY A 206 5.01 -3.74 -21.82
C GLY A 206 6.06 -4.81 -22.07
N ALA A 207 7.34 -4.51 -21.85
CA ALA A 207 8.46 -5.41 -22.17
C ALA A 207 8.27 -6.84 -21.68
N GLY A 208 7.77 -7.05 -20.45
CA GLY A 208 7.55 -8.40 -19.91
C GLY A 208 6.52 -9.21 -20.67
N ILE A 209 5.37 -8.63 -21.00
CA ILE A 209 4.30 -9.33 -21.77
C ILE A 209 4.68 -9.46 -23.24
N HIS A 210 5.32 -8.43 -23.83
CA HIS A 210 5.80 -8.50 -25.20
C HIS A 210 6.80 -9.65 -25.37
N ASP A 211 7.87 -9.67 -24.55
CA ASP A 211 8.91 -10.70 -24.65
C ASP A 211 8.34 -12.10 -24.35
N HIS A 212 7.36 -12.21 -23.44
CA HIS A 212 6.69 -13.47 -23.13
C HIS A 212 5.83 -13.96 -24.31
N MET A 213 5.07 -13.07 -24.96
CA MET A 213 4.34 -13.42 -26.19
C MET A 213 5.27 -13.97 -27.26
N ILE A 214 6.41 -13.31 -27.51
CA ILE A 214 7.41 -13.80 -28.48
C ILE A 214 7.92 -15.18 -28.09
N ALA A 215 8.24 -15.41 -26.81
CA ALA A 215 8.71 -16.69 -26.31
C ALA A 215 7.66 -17.81 -26.46
N LEU A 216 6.39 -17.53 -26.18
CA LEU A 216 5.28 -18.47 -26.34
C LEU A 216 5.08 -18.85 -27.82
N CYS A 217 5.10 -17.88 -28.71
CA CYS A 217 5.00 -18.16 -30.17
C CYS A 217 6.19 -18.99 -30.66
N ALA A 218 7.41 -18.67 -30.18
CA ALA A 218 8.60 -19.45 -30.51
C ALA A 218 8.50 -20.90 -30.01
N ALA A 219 8.01 -21.10 -28.77
CA ALA A 219 7.76 -22.43 -28.21
C ALA A 219 6.67 -23.21 -29.02
N ALA A 220 5.67 -22.51 -29.59
CA ALA A 220 4.68 -23.07 -30.47
C ALA A 220 5.20 -23.32 -31.91
N GLY A 221 6.46 -22.95 -32.20
CA GLY A 221 7.16 -23.22 -33.46
C GLY A 221 7.06 -22.14 -34.52
N PHE A 222 6.72 -20.90 -34.17
CA PHE A 222 6.64 -19.79 -35.13
C PHE A 222 7.08 -18.45 -34.55
N THR A 223 7.38 -17.48 -35.44
CA THR A 223 7.59 -16.09 -35.07
C THR A 223 6.34 -15.28 -35.40
N PRO A 224 5.73 -14.55 -34.48
CA PRO A 224 4.49 -13.83 -34.73
C PRO A 224 4.71 -12.68 -35.73
N ARG A 225 3.79 -12.54 -36.68
CA ARG A 225 3.75 -11.41 -37.63
C ARG A 225 3.02 -10.24 -36.94
N ILE A 226 3.75 -9.35 -36.25
CA ILE A 226 3.17 -8.19 -35.60
C ILE A 226 2.85 -7.13 -36.66
N VAL A 227 1.56 -6.83 -36.81
CA VAL A 227 1.06 -5.84 -37.78
C VAL A 227 0.81 -4.48 -37.12
N GLN A 228 0.61 -4.43 -35.81
CA GLN A 228 0.41 -3.20 -35.07
C GLN A 228 0.88 -3.37 -33.65
N GLU A 229 1.47 -2.30 -33.13
CA GLU A 229 1.84 -2.17 -31.71
C GLU A 229 1.04 -1.06 -31.03
N ALA A 230 0.70 -1.26 -29.73
CA ALA A 230 0.03 -0.25 -28.91
C ALA A 230 0.60 -0.24 -27.48
N GLY A 231 0.31 0.83 -26.74
CA GLY A 231 0.78 1.01 -25.36
C GLY A 231 -0.20 0.51 -24.31
N GLU A 232 -1.48 0.33 -24.67
CA GLU A 232 -2.56 0.04 -23.73
C GLU A 232 -3.28 -1.26 -24.06
N ALA A 233 -3.70 -2.02 -23.03
CA ALA A 233 -4.45 -3.25 -23.19
C ALA A 233 -5.81 -3.02 -23.90
N SER A 234 -6.52 -1.95 -23.51
CA SER A 234 -7.80 -1.58 -24.13
C SER A 234 -7.68 -1.35 -25.63
N THR A 235 -6.60 -0.71 -26.08
CA THR A 235 -6.32 -0.52 -27.52
C THR A 235 -6.09 -1.84 -28.21
N LEU A 236 -5.29 -2.74 -27.63
CA LEU A 236 -5.02 -4.07 -28.23
C LEU A 236 -6.29 -4.90 -28.32
N ILE A 237 -7.14 -4.88 -27.27
CA ILE A 237 -8.44 -5.55 -27.27
C ILE A 237 -9.34 -5.00 -28.39
N SER A 238 -9.40 -3.67 -28.54
CA SER A 238 -10.19 -3.03 -29.59
C SER A 238 -9.70 -3.37 -30.99
N LEU A 239 -8.39 -3.43 -31.22
CA LEU A 239 -7.80 -3.80 -32.48
C LEU A 239 -8.07 -5.29 -32.82
N ALA A 240 -8.02 -6.19 -31.85
CA ALA A 240 -8.37 -7.57 -32.00
C ALA A 240 -9.89 -7.75 -32.27
N ALA A 241 -10.73 -7.00 -31.57
CA ALA A 241 -12.17 -6.96 -31.80
C ALA A 241 -12.54 -6.48 -33.22
N ALA A 242 -11.75 -5.57 -33.79
CA ALA A 242 -11.91 -5.09 -35.16
C ALA A 242 -11.35 -6.05 -36.19
N GLY A 243 -10.73 -7.20 -35.79
CA GLY A 243 -10.19 -8.19 -36.70
C GLY A 243 -8.81 -7.83 -37.29
N LEU A 244 -8.09 -6.84 -36.73
CA LEU A 244 -6.78 -6.45 -37.24
C LEU A 244 -5.71 -7.52 -36.97
N GLY A 245 -5.87 -8.34 -35.95
CA GLY A 245 -4.97 -9.43 -35.59
C GLY A 245 -5.28 -9.97 -34.20
N ALA A 246 -4.69 -11.09 -33.84
CA ALA A 246 -4.81 -11.68 -32.51
C ALA A 246 -3.94 -10.94 -31.50
N ALA A 247 -4.38 -10.86 -30.22
CA ALA A 247 -3.58 -10.35 -29.11
C ALA A 247 -3.40 -11.43 -28.06
N ILE A 248 -2.28 -11.37 -27.31
CA ILE A 248 -2.05 -12.21 -26.13
C ILE A 248 -1.92 -11.28 -24.93
N LEU A 249 -2.86 -11.35 -24.01
CA LEU A 249 -2.91 -10.51 -22.80
C LEU A 249 -3.21 -11.36 -21.57
N PRO A 250 -2.92 -10.84 -20.36
CA PRO A 250 -3.39 -11.47 -19.13
C PRO A 250 -4.91 -11.63 -19.14
N SER A 251 -5.41 -12.77 -18.64
CA SER A 251 -6.85 -13.03 -18.59
C SER A 251 -7.61 -12.07 -17.68
N SER A 252 -6.94 -11.46 -16.72
CA SER A 252 -7.49 -10.33 -15.94
C SER A 252 -7.97 -9.17 -16.82
N CYS A 253 -7.43 -9.00 -18.04
CA CYS A 253 -7.89 -7.99 -19.01
C CYS A 253 -9.29 -8.25 -19.56
N ASP A 254 -9.90 -9.44 -19.38
CA ASP A 254 -11.29 -9.72 -19.79
C ASP A 254 -12.33 -8.84 -19.06
N HIS A 255 -11.94 -8.21 -17.96
CA HIS A 255 -12.76 -7.18 -17.30
C HIS A 255 -12.94 -5.92 -18.16
N ILE A 256 -12.08 -5.69 -19.15
CA ILE A 256 -12.23 -4.62 -20.16
C ILE A 256 -13.15 -5.17 -21.25
N ARG A 257 -14.44 -4.85 -21.15
CA ARG A 257 -15.44 -5.28 -22.11
C ARG A 257 -15.40 -4.43 -23.38
N VAL A 258 -15.08 -5.06 -24.50
CA VAL A 258 -15.14 -4.46 -25.84
C VAL A 258 -16.02 -5.36 -26.73
N GLU A 259 -17.03 -4.75 -27.36
CA GLU A 259 -17.90 -5.47 -28.26
C GLU A 259 -17.10 -6.07 -29.45
N GLY A 260 -17.38 -7.30 -29.80
CA GLY A 260 -16.64 -8.02 -30.85
C GLY A 260 -15.32 -8.64 -30.37
N ALA A 261 -14.88 -8.45 -29.14
CA ALA A 261 -13.72 -9.14 -28.59
C ALA A 261 -14.09 -10.49 -27.96
N ARG A 262 -13.32 -11.53 -28.28
CA ARG A 262 -13.44 -12.84 -27.65
C ARG A 262 -12.14 -13.23 -26.97
N PHE A 263 -12.19 -13.43 -25.65
CA PHE A 263 -11.08 -13.98 -24.88
C PHE A 263 -11.15 -15.50 -24.85
N VAL A 264 -10.04 -16.17 -25.15
CA VAL A 264 -9.94 -17.62 -25.20
C VAL A 264 -8.69 -18.07 -24.44
N ALA A 265 -8.85 -19.04 -23.55
CA ALA A 265 -7.72 -19.60 -22.83
C ALA A 265 -6.77 -20.34 -23.78
N LEU A 266 -5.46 -20.22 -23.53
CA LEU A 266 -4.42 -20.92 -24.29
C LEU A 266 -4.14 -22.29 -23.67
N ALA A 267 -4.01 -23.32 -24.51
CA ALA A 267 -3.62 -24.67 -24.13
C ALA A 267 -2.10 -24.81 -23.98
N ASP A 268 -1.33 -23.84 -24.46
CA ASP A 268 0.11 -23.89 -24.58
C ASP A 268 0.79 -23.82 -23.20
N ALA A 269 1.78 -24.68 -22.96
CA ALA A 269 2.57 -24.67 -21.73
C ALA A 269 3.26 -23.32 -21.54
N GLY A 270 3.23 -22.78 -20.32
CA GLY A 270 3.80 -21.47 -20.02
C GLY A 270 2.92 -20.28 -20.38
N ALA A 271 1.70 -20.48 -20.89
CA ALA A 271 0.73 -19.40 -21.15
C ALA A 271 0.16 -18.81 -19.85
N HIS A 272 1.04 -18.36 -18.99
CA HIS A 272 0.70 -17.69 -17.73
C HIS A 272 1.81 -16.70 -17.33
N SER A 273 1.45 -15.67 -16.59
CA SER A 273 2.38 -14.67 -16.09
C SER A 273 2.25 -14.59 -14.57
N GLU A 274 3.36 -14.72 -13.87
CA GLU A 274 3.39 -14.61 -12.42
C GLU A 274 3.49 -13.14 -12.00
N VAL A 275 2.63 -12.71 -11.07
CA VAL A 275 2.65 -11.40 -10.47
C VAL A 275 3.31 -11.51 -9.10
N GLN A 276 4.24 -10.62 -8.83
CA GLN A 276 5.07 -10.62 -7.63
C GLN A 276 5.02 -9.26 -6.94
N LEU A 277 5.11 -9.27 -5.63
CA LEU A 277 5.34 -8.10 -4.80
C LEU A 277 6.84 -7.98 -4.55
N ALA A 278 7.44 -6.85 -4.91
CA ALA A 278 8.87 -6.61 -4.82
C ALA A 278 9.19 -5.36 -3.98
N TRP A 279 10.30 -5.39 -3.27
CA TRP A 279 10.84 -4.26 -2.50
C TRP A 279 12.35 -4.39 -2.30
N ARG A 280 13.02 -3.35 -1.77
CA ARG A 280 14.43 -3.43 -1.43
C ARG A 280 14.66 -4.42 -0.29
N ARG A 281 15.72 -5.23 -0.41
CA ARG A 281 16.14 -6.19 0.63
C ARG A 281 16.48 -5.49 1.93
N GLU A 282 17.13 -4.34 1.84
CA GLU A 282 17.50 -3.51 2.98
C GLU A 282 16.53 -2.34 3.15
N GLY A 283 16.44 -1.79 4.37
CA GLY A 283 15.58 -0.64 4.66
C GLY A 283 14.08 -0.96 4.71
N VAL A 284 13.70 -2.21 4.98
CA VAL A 284 12.29 -2.62 5.06
C VAL A 284 11.61 -1.95 6.24
N THR A 285 10.80 -0.94 5.95
CA THR A 285 10.03 -0.18 6.95
C THR A 285 8.83 -1.00 7.48
N PRO A 286 8.27 -0.63 8.65
CA PRO A 286 7.01 -1.21 9.11
C PRO A 286 5.85 -1.03 8.12
N LEU A 287 5.80 0.06 7.37
CA LEU A 287 4.82 0.31 6.30
C LEU A 287 4.88 -0.77 5.21
N ILE A 288 6.08 -1.05 4.71
CA ILE A 288 6.32 -2.10 3.70
C ILE A 288 5.89 -3.47 4.24
N ARG A 289 6.28 -3.79 5.49
CA ARG A 289 5.93 -5.08 6.13
C ARG A 289 4.42 -5.25 6.28
N ASN A 290 3.73 -4.23 6.77
CA ASN A 290 2.29 -4.25 6.95
C ASN A 290 1.56 -4.45 5.61
N PHE A 291 1.98 -3.74 4.56
CA PHE A 291 1.40 -3.88 3.23
C PHE A 291 1.68 -5.25 2.62
N ALA A 292 2.92 -5.73 2.69
CA ALA A 292 3.31 -7.04 2.18
C ALA A 292 2.57 -8.19 2.88
N THR A 293 2.39 -8.10 4.20
CA THR A 293 1.65 -9.11 4.98
C THR A 293 0.19 -9.15 4.53
N LEU A 294 -0.47 -8.00 4.46
CA LEU A 294 -1.89 -7.92 4.06
C LEU A 294 -2.10 -8.44 2.64
N LEU A 295 -1.24 -8.05 1.68
CA LEU A 295 -1.34 -8.57 0.31
C LEU A 295 -1.19 -10.09 0.28
N ARG A 296 -0.19 -10.63 0.97
CA ARG A 296 0.06 -12.08 0.99
C ARG A 296 -1.11 -12.86 1.61
N GLU A 297 -1.70 -12.35 2.67
CA GLU A 297 -2.89 -12.93 3.29
C GLU A 297 -4.07 -12.95 2.30
N ALA A 298 -4.33 -11.84 1.62
CA ALA A 298 -5.42 -11.72 0.65
C ALA A 298 -5.29 -12.66 -0.57
N PHE A 299 -4.07 -13.06 -0.93
CA PHE A 299 -3.81 -13.99 -2.03
C PHE A 299 -3.59 -15.44 -1.56
N ALA A 300 -3.43 -15.70 -0.26
CA ALA A 300 -3.36 -17.06 0.28
C ALA A 300 -4.76 -17.68 0.51
N GLU A 301 -5.80 -16.85 0.65
CA GLU A 301 -7.18 -17.25 0.91
C GLU A 301 -8.01 -17.50 -0.38
N GLY A 302 -7.48 -17.28 -1.56
CA GLY A 302 -8.14 -17.41 -2.86
C GLY A 302 -7.46 -18.40 -3.78
#